data_be27cc0649ae1aa197fc6062911322b0
#
_entry.id   be27cc0649ae1aa197fc6062911322b0
#
_cell.length_a   1.000
_cell.length_b   1.000
_cell.length_c   1.000
_cell.angle_alpha   90.00
_cell.angle_beta   90.00
_cell.angle_gamma   90.00
#
_symmetry.space_group_name_H-M   'P 1'
#
loop_
_entity.id
_entity.type
_entity.pdbx_description
1 polymer ?
#
loop_
_entity_poly.entity_id
_entity_poly.type
_entity_poly.pdbx_seq_one_letter_code
_entity_poly.pdbx_strand_id
1 'polypeptide(L)' 'MTIIEQVRRLVAECLELPVASLDVDMEMDGIVEWDSMRNVMILSAVEDTFGIMIPEDDIFELTSVRAIAEEVEKVKDLS' A
#
# COMPACT_ATOMS: atom_id res chain seq x y z
N MET A 1 -11.37 9.23 8.07
CA MET A 1 -10.40 9.03 6.97
C MET A 1 -10.68 7.71 6.27
N THR A 2 -10.74 7.72 4.96
CA THR A 2 -10.99 6.49 4.20
C THR A 2 -9.78 5.57 4.21
N ILE A 3 -10.02 4.29 3.89
CA ILE A 3 -8.92 3.32 3.84
C ILE A 3 -7.89 3.73 2.78
N ILE A 4 -8.34 4.18 1.61
CA ILE A 4 -7.43 4.58 0.55
C ILE A 4 -6.55 5.78 0.97
N GLU A 5 -7.10 6.72 1.72
CA GLU A 5 -6.31 7.84 2.24
C GLU A 5 -5.30 7.40 3.29
N GLN A 6 -5.69 6.47 4.15
CA GLN A 6 -4.77 5.92 5.15
C GLN A 6 -3.61 5.18 4.48
N VAL A 7 -3.92 4.37 3.46
CA VAL A 7 -2.90 3.65 2.71
C VAL A 7 -1.98 4.62 1.97
N ARG A 8 -2.56 5.66 1.35
CA ARG A 8 -1.78 6.67 0.62
C ARG A 8 -0.77 7.35 1.53
N ARG A 9 -1.19 7.75 2.73
CA ARG A 9 -0.30 8.40 3.69
C ARG A 9 0.79 7.45 4.16
N LEU A 10 0.43 6.19 4.38
CA LEU A 10 1.37 5.18 4.84
C LEU A 10 2.44 4.89 3.78
N VAL A 11 2.02 4.77 2.53
CA VAL A 11 2.94 4.55 1.41
C VAL A 11 3.88 5.76 1.25
N ALA A 12 3.32 6.96 1.28
CA ALA A 12 4.13 8.19 1.16
C ALA A 12 5.18 8.27 2.28
N GLU A 13 4.79 7.90 3.49
CA GLU A 13 5.70 7.91 4.63
C GLU A 13 6.83 6.90 4.43
N CYS A 14 6.51 5.69 3.98
CA CYS A 14 7.51 4.66 3.74
C CYS A 14 8.48 5.04 2.61
N LEU A 15 7.98 5.79 1.61
CA LEU A 15 8.80 6.24 0.49
C LEU A 15 9.50 7.57 0.77
N GLU A 16 9.18 8.19 1.90
CA GLU A 16 9.71 9.51 2.29
C GLU A 16 9.36 10.58 1.25
N LEU A 17 8.12 10.52 0.76
CA LEU A 17 7.61 11.46 -0.23
C LEU A 17 6.47 12.29 0.36
N PRO A 18 6.26 13.52 -0.12
CA PRO A 18 5.07 14.28 0.28
C PRO A 18 3.81 13.54 -0.18
N VAL A 19 2.81 13.47 0.69
CA VAL A 19 1.54 12.81 0.36
C VAL A 19 0.93 13.41 -0.92
N ALA A 20 1.04 14.72 -1.08
CA ALA A 20 0.47 15.42 -2.23
C ALA A 20 1.09 15.00 -3.58
N SER A 21 2.31 14.45 -3.55
CA SER A 21 2.97 14.02 -4.77
C SER A 21 2.63 12.59 -5.18
N LEU A 22 1.88 11.87 -4.35
CA LEU A 22 1.56 10.46 -4.59
C LEU A 22 0.10 10.32 -5.00
N ASP A 23 -0.12 10.01 -6.28
CA ASP A 23 -1.44 9.72 -6.81
C ASP A 23 -1.78 8.25 -6.54
N VAL A 24 -3.04 7.97 -6.19
CA VAL A 24 -3.46 6.62 -5.82
C VAL A 24 -3.34 5.61 -6.97
N ASP A 25 -3.36 6.08 -8.20
CA ASP A 25 -3.26 5.23 -9.38
C ASP A 25 -1.85 5.11 -9.96
N MET A 26 -0.86 5.77 -9.34
CA MET A 26 0.53 5.62 -9.76
C MET A 26 1.01 4.20 -9.48
N GLU A 27 1.65 3.59 -10.49
CA GLU A 27 2.26 2.27 -10.34
C GLU A 27 3.66 2.40 -9.78
N MET A 28 4.08 1.40 -9.02
CA MET A 28 5.41 1.43 -8.40
C MET A 28 6.52 1.55 -9.44
N ASP A 29 6.31 1.03 -10.65
CA ASP A 29 7.30 1.12 -11.72
C ASP A 29 7.58 2.56 -12.13
N GLY A 30 6.63 3.46 -11.93
CA GLY A 30 6.77 4.87 -12.27
C GLY A 30 7.36 5.71 -11.14
N ILE A 31 7.64 5.11 -9.99
CA ILE A 31 8.15 5.81 -8.81
C ILE A 31 9.50 5.21 -8.44
N VAL A 32 10.57 6.00 -8.59
CA VAL A 32 11.93 5.52 -8.37
C VAL A 32 12.14 4.98 -6.96
N GLU A 33 11.53 5.64 -5.97
CA GLU A 33 11.67 5.28 -4.57
C GLU A 33 10.96 3.99 -4.21
N TRP A 34 10.03 3.52 -5.04
CA TRP A 34 9.18 2.37 -4.73
C TRP A 34 9.73 1.12 -5.43
N ASP A 35 10.71 0.48 -4.83
CA ASP A 35 11.28 -0.77 -5.31
C ASP A 35 10.70 -1.95 -4.53
N SER A 36 11.18 -3.15 -4.85
CA SER A 36 10.68 -4.38 -4.22
C SER A 36 10.89 -4.40 -2.72
N MET A 37 12.02 -3.90 -2.25
CA MET A 37 12.32 -3.85 -0.82
C MET A 37 11.37 -2.89 -0.11
N ARG A 38 11.16 -1.69 -0.68
CA ARG A 38 10.23 -0.72 -0.11
C ARG A 38 8.81 -1.27 -0.11
N ASN A 39 8.44 -2.02 -1.17
CA ASN A 39 7.10 -2.61 -1.23
C ASN A 39 6.88 -3.60 -0.08
N VAL A 40 7.87 -4.42 0.24
CA VAL A 40 7.78 -5.33 1.39
C VAL A 40 7.57 -4.55 2.68
N MET A 41 8.30 -3.45 2.87
CA MET A 41 8.16 -2.61 4.03
C MET A 41 6.75 -1.98 4.11
N ILE A 42 6.26 -1.50 2.97
CA ILE A 42 4.92 -0.90 2.88
C ILE A 42 3.85 -1.92 3.28
N LEU A 43 3.92 -3.13 2.72
CA LEU A 43 2.91 -4.16 3.00
C LEU A 43 2.97 -4.61 4.45
N SER A 44 4.17 -4.69 5.03
CA SER A 44 4.32 -5.01 6.45
C SER A 44 3.67 -3.94 7.32
N ALA A 45 3.88 -2.67 6.99
CA ALA A 45 3.28 -1.55 7.71
C ALA A 45 1.75 -1.55 7.56
N VAL A 46 1.25 -1.91 6.39
CA VAL A 46 -0.19 -2.02 6.14
C VAL A 46 -0.78 -3.11 7.03
N GLU A 47 -0.13 -4.27 7.09
CA GLU A 47 -0.59 -5.36 7.95
C GLU A 47 -0.67 -4.92 9.40
N ASP A 48 0.36 -4.25 9.89
CA ASP A 48 0.39 -3.78 11.27
C ASP A 48 -0.68 -2.72 11.55
N THR A 49 -0.84 -1.78 10.62
CA THR A 49 -1.76 -0.65 10.81
C THR A 49 -3.22 -1.10 10.82
N PHE A 50 -3.56 -2.03 9.94
CA PHE A 50 -4.94 -2.48 9.79
C PHE A 50 -5.24 -3.79 10.52
N GLY A 51 -4.23 -4.42 11.11
CA GLY A 51 -4.40 -5.67 11.85
C GLY A 51 -4.82 -6.82 10.96
N ILE A 52 -4.26 -6.91 9.76
CA ILE A 52 -4.60 -7.94 8.77
C ILE A 52 -3.35 -8.68 8.31
N MET A 53 -3.56 -9.81 7.64
CA MET A 53 -2.49 -10.53 6.97
C MET A 53 -2.77 -10.56 5.47
N ILE A 54 -1.78 -10.15 4.68
CA ILE A 54 -1.91 -10.13 3.23
C ILE A 54 -1.37 -11.47 2.69
N PRO A 55 -2.18 -12.22 1.92
CA PRO A 55 -1.71 -13.47 1.33
C PRO A 55 -0.50 -13.24 0.42
N GLU A 56 0.49 -14.14 0.50
CA GLU A 56 1.69 -14.03 -0.33
C GLU A 56 1.37 -14.02 -1.82
N ASP A 57 0.34 -14.74 -2.23
CA ASP A 57 -0.04 -14.82 -3.64
C ASP A 57 -0.51 -13.48 -4.20
N ASP A 58 -0.97 -12.57 -3.33
CA ASP A 58 -1.50 -11.29 -3.76
C ASP A 58 -0.43 -10.19 -3.82
N ILE A 59 0.74 -10.43 -3.24
CA ILE A 59 1.79 -9.41 -3.09
C ILE A 59 2.21 -8.80 -4.42
N PHE A 60 2.32 -9.62 -5.46
CA PHE A 60 2.80 -9.16 -6.76
C PHE A 60 1.82 -8.26 -7.49
N GLU A 61 0.56 -8.25 -7.06
CA GLU A 61 -0.47 -7.41 -7.65
C GLU A 61 -0.64 -6.08 -6.92
N LEU A 62 -0.01 -5.94 -5.75
CA LEU A 62 -0.17 -4.76 -4.89
C LEU A 62 0.91 -3.73 -5.22
N THR A 63 0.76 -3.10 -6.39
CA THR A 63 1.76 -2.21 -6.94
C THR A 63 1.30 -0.75 -7.04
N SER A 64 0.20 -0.40 -6.40
CA SER A 64 -0.29 0.98 -6.33
C SER A 64 -1.05 1.18 -5.03
N VAL A 65 -1.26 2.44 -4.66
CA VAL A 65 -2.04 2.76 -3.44
C VAL A 65 -3.44 2.18 -3.56
N ARG A 66 -4.07 2.34 -4.72
CA ARG A 66 -5.43 1.83 -4.93
C ARG A 66 -5.49 0.32 -4.79
N ALA A 67 -4.54 -0.41 -5.39
CA ALA A 67 -4.52 -1.87 -5.30
C ALA A 67 -4.36 -2.32 -3.85
N ILE A 68 -3.48 -1.66 -3.10
CA ILE A 68 -3.27 -2.01 -1.69
C ILE A 68 -4.53 -1.71 -0.87
N ALA A 69 -5.17 -0.57 -1.13
CA ALA A 69 -6.40 -0.21 -0.41
C ALA A 69 -7.51 -1.20 -0.68
N GLU A 70 -7.66 -1.65 -1.92
CA GLU A 70 -8.66 -2.66 -2.29
C GLU A 70 -8.38 -3.98 -1.59
N GLU A 71 -7.12 -4.35 -1.48
CA GLU A 71 -6.73 -5.57 -0.77
C GLU A 71 -7.08 -5.48 0.72
N VAL A 72 -6.82 -4.33 1.34
CA VAL A 72 -7.18 -4.11 2.75
C VAL A 72 -8.69 -4.31 2.95
N GLU A 73 -9.50 -3.71 2.07
CA GLU A 73 -10.95 -3.83 2.16
C GLU A 73 -11.41 -5.28 1.99
N LYS A 74 -10.82 -5.98 1.02
CA LYS A 74 -11.14 -7.37 0.76
C LYS A 74 -10.83 -8.26 1.96
N VAL A 75 -9.65 -8.11 2.54
CA VAL A 75 -9.23 -8.94 3.68
C VAL A 75 -10.07 -8.62 4.91
N LYS A 76 -10.39 -7.36 5.15
CA LYS A 76 -11.22 -6.97 6.28
C LYS A 76 -12.64 -7.52 6.15
N ASP A 77 -13.17 -7.57 4.94
CA ASP A 77 -14.51 -8.13 4.70
C ASP A 77 -14.56 -9.64 4.93
N LEU A 78 -13.43 -10.34 4.79
CA LEU A 78 -13.35 -11.79 4.98
C LEU A 78 -13.08 -12.18 6.43
N SER A 79 -12.74 -11.25 7.29
CA SER A 79 -12.37 -11.55 8.69
C SER A 79 -13.50 -11.40 9.68
#